data_cfe6154f51a11125e872372e86eefc03
#
_entry.id   cfe6154f51a11125e872372e86eefc03
#
_cell.length_a   1.000
_cell.length_b   1.000
_cell.length_c   1.000
_cell.angle_alpha   90.00
_cell.angle_beta   90.00
_cell.angle_gamma   90.00
#
_symmetry.space_group_name_H-M   'P 1'
#
loop_
_entity.id
_entity.type
_entity.pdbx_description
1 polymer ?
#
loop_
_entity_poly.entity_id
_entity_poly.type
_entity_poly.pdbx_seq_one_letter_code
_entity_poly.pdbx_strand_id
1 'polypeptide(L)'
;MSYVLCVDDNEDMRLMVREVLQSAGHEADLAADGLSALASIQEREPDLLVLDLVMPGMNGLDVCRAVKLNPFTARIPVLMLTAQGDIAHKVAAFEAGADDYLAKPFDPRELRARIVALLRIVRREGDRNPTSGLPGGKAIEEEIERRAEKGESFAICYIDLDNFKPFADTFGFSIADMVIRDMGQAIRGAIDTAGTPTDFVGHIGGDDFIAVTSVQGALSFARECALKFVEVAKRAVGEEAVRRGHFTGVDREGRARDFPIARLSAAVLQIGPDRWISTGHIGSLAAEVKRRAKQRGPGTILVQTV
;
A
#
# COMPACT_ATOMS: atom_id res chain seq x y z
N MET A 1 14.40 -6.19 5.78
CA MET A 1 14.86 -6.27 7.17
C MET A 1 13.93 -5.41 8.00
N SER A 2 13.36 -5.90 9.11
CA SER A 2 12.44 -5.12 9.98
C SER A 2 13.07 -5.00 11.35
N TYR A 3 12.76 -3.91 12.04
CA TYR A 3 13.20 -3.64 13.40
C TYR A 3 12.09 -4.03 14.41
N VAL A 4 12.37 -4.92 15.33
CA VAL A 4 11.42 -5.47 16.32
C VAL A 4 11.91 -5.18 17.72
N LEU A 5 11.06 -4.61 18.57
CA LEU A 5 11.35 -4.41 19.99
C LEU A 5 10.74 -5.58 20.80
N CYS A 6 11.55 -6.29 21.55
CA CYS A 6 11.12 -7.34 22.46
C CYS A 6 11.17 -6.85 23.90
N VAL A 7 10.05 -6.96 24.62
CA VAL A 7 9.89 -6.49 26.00
C VAL A 7 9.43 -7.64 26.87
N ASP A 8 10.26 -8.04 27.81
CA ASP A 8 10.00 -9.13 28.76
C ASP A 8 10.93 -8.92 29.98
N ASP A 9 10.49 -9.16 31.19
CA ASP A 9 11.35 -9.01 32.37
C ASP A 9 12.35 -10.18 32.52
N ASN A 10 12.06 -11.33 31.89
CA ASN A 10 12.94 -12.49 31.88
C ASN A 10 14.01 -12.37 30.78
N GLU A 11 15.27 -12.35 31.15
CA GLU A 11 16.42 -12.22 30.26
C GLU A 11 16.53 -13.38 29.27
N ASP A 12 16.32 -14.62 29.71
CA ASP A 12 16.39 -15.80 28.84
C ASP A 12 15.33 -15.73 27.72
N MET A 13 14.14 -15.22 28.07
CA MET A 13 13.05 -15.02 27.08
C MET A 13 13.44 -13.96 26.06
N ARG A 14 13.96 -12.81 26.49
CA ARG A 14 14.43 -11.78 25.58
C ARG A 14 15.50 -12.30 24.63
N LEU A 15 16.47 -13.07 25.15
CA LEU A 15 17.54 -13.65 24.34
C LEU A 15 17.01 -14.65 23.31
N MET A 16 16.11 -15.52 23.71
CA MET A 16 15.47 -16.50 22.83
C MET A 16 14.68 -15.81 21.70
N VAL A 17 13.87 -14.78 22.01
CA VAL A 17 13.13 -14.00 21.01
C VAL A 17 14.09 -13.32 20.04
N ARG A 18 15.20 -12.75 20.52
CA ARG A 18 16.25 -12.14 19.69
C ARG A 18 16.86 -13.14 18.71
N GLU A 19 17.18 -14.35 19.17
CA GLU A 19 17.74 -15.41 18.29
C GLU A 19 16.74 -15.79 17.18
N VAL A 20 15.45 -15.94 17.51
CA VAL A 20 14.40 -16.21 16.54
C VAL A 20 14.31 -15.11 15.48
N LEU A 21 14.35 -13.84 15.91
CA LEU A 21 14.28 -12.67 15.02
C LEU A 21 15.51 -12.56 14.11
N GLN A 22 16.72 -12.71 14.68
CA GLN A 22 17.97 -12.64 13.92
C GLN A 22 18.07 -13.79 12.89
N SER A 23 17.66 -15.01 13.28
CA SER A 23 17.62 -16.14 12.35
C SER A 23 16.65 -15.93 11.17
N ALA A 24 15.65 -15.06 11.36
CA ALA A 24 14.69 -14.68 10.34
C ALA A 24 15.12 -13.42 9.55
N GLY A 25 16.32 -12.86 9.79
CA GLY A 25 16.85 -11.70 9.09
C GLY A 25 16.26 -10.35 9.56
N HIS A 26 15.76 -10.29 10.81
CA HIS A 26 15.26 -9.07 11.44
C HIS A 26 16.25 -8.51 12.47
N GLU A 27 16.22 -7.21 12.68
CA GLU A 27 16.91 -6.51 13.76
C GLU A 27 16.05 -6.58 15.02
N ALA A 28 16.67 -6.80 16.19
CA ALA A 28 15.97 -6.94 17.45
C ALA A 28 16.63 -6.10 18.55
N ASP A 29 15.85 -5.23 19.19
CA ASP A 29 16.21 -4.58 20.45
C ASP A 29 15.42 -5.17 21.61
N LEU A 30 15.96 -5.04 22.81
CA LEU A 30 15.46 -5.65 24.03
C LEU A 30 15.20 -4.59 25.11
N ALA A 31 14.02 -4.65 25.74
CA ALA A 31 13.71 -3.86 26.93
C ALA A 31 13.29 -4.79 28.07
N ALA A 32 13.68 -4.46 29.31
CA ALA A 32 13.42 -5.31 30.46
C ALA A 32 12.13 -4.97 31.23
N ASP A 33 11.52 -3.83 30.91
CA ASP A 33 10.30 -3.32 31.56
C ASP A 33 9.53 -2.36 30.64
N GLY A 34 8.32 -2.00 31.08
CA GLY A 34 7.42 -1.15 30.29
C GLY A 34 7.91 0.29 30.10
N LEU A 35 8.64 0.86 31.06
CA LEU A 35 9.15 2.23 30.95
C LEU A 35 10.31 2.32 29.96
N SER A 36 11.24 1.37 30.03
CA SER A 36 12.34 1.26 29.06
C SER A 36 11.80 0.98 27.64
N ALA A 37 10.73 0.17 27.52
CA ALA A 37 10.07 -0.06 26.24
C ALA A 37 9.51 1.24 25.62
N LEU A 38 8.77 2.04 26.38
CA LEU A 38 8.23 3.31 25.90
C LEU A 38 9.33 4.31 25.54
N ALA A 39 10.44 4.35 26.29
CA ALA A 39 11.60 5.17 25.97
C ALA A 39 12.23 4.73 24.64
N SER A 40 12.47 3.43 24.44
CA SER A 40 13.02 2.90 23.18
C SER A 40 12.11 3.21 21.98
N ILE A 41 10.79 3.11 22.14
CA ILE A 41 9.81 3.45 21.07
C ILE A 41 9.89 4.94 20.70
N GLN A 42 10.14 5.83 21.66
CA GLN A 42 10.31 7.27 21.40
C GLN A 42 11.62 7.58 20.67
N GLU A 43 12.69 6.83 20.95
CA GLU A 43 13.98 7.01 20.27
C GLU A 43 13.95 6.46 18.85
N ARG A 44 13.35 5.28 18.67
CA ARG A 44 13.23 4.61 17.37
C ARG A 44 11.96 3.79 17.32
N GLU A 45 11.08 4.12 16.39
CA GLU A 45 9.81 3.41 16.18
C GLU A 45 10.06 1.99 15.64
N PRO A 46 9.57 0.92 16.31
CA PRO A 46 9.72 -0.45 15.82
C PRO A 46 8.63 -0.80 14.80
N ASP A 47 8.96 -1.71 13.87
CA ASP A 47 8.01 -2.31 12.93
C ASP A 47 7.05 -3.30 13.62
N LEU A 48 7.39 -3.80 14.80
CA LEU A 48 6.60 -4.72 15.63
C LEU A 48 7.08 -4.66 17.07
N LEU A 49 6.13 -4.72 18.01
CA LEU A 49 6.38 -4.88 19.45
C LEU A 49 6.00 -6.29 19.88
N VAL A 50 6.96 -7.06 20.39
CA VAL A 50 6.72 -8.33 21.11
C VAL A 50 6.76 -8.02 22.60
N LEU A 51 5.64 -8.22 23.30
CA LEU A 51 5.41 -7.64 24.63
C LEU A 51 4.91 -8.68 25.62
N ASP A 52 5.66 -8.92 26.69
CA ASP A 52 5.16 -9.74 27.79
C ASP A 52 4.02 -9.03 28.52
N LEU A 53 2.99 -9.79 28.87
CA LEU A 53 1.84 -9.28 29.58
C LEU A 53 2.15 -8.97 31.05
N VAL A 54 2.94 -9.82 31.71
CA VAL A 54 3.18 -9.75 33.16
C VAL A 54 4.61 -9.30 33.41
N MET A 55 4.79 -8.04 33.77
CA MET A 55 6.07 -7.45 34.09
C MET A 55 5.97 -6.62 35.39
N PRO A 56 7.04 -6.50 36.19
CA PRO A 56 7.07 -5.62 37.36
C PRO A 56 6.85 -4.14 36.97
N GLY A 57 6.12 -3.42 37.79
CA GLY A 57 5.83 -2.01 37.59
C GLY A 57 4.76 -1.77 36.52
N MET A 58 5.15 -1.31 35.32
CA MET A 58 4.22 -1.14 34.22
C MET A 58 4.03 -2.46 33.48
N ASN A 59 2.83 -3.03 33.53
CA ASN A 59 2.50 -4.28 32.84
C ASN A 59 2.32 -4.11 31.33
N GLY A 60 2.29 -5.23 30.59
CA GLY A 60 2.19 -5.19 29.13
C GLY A 60 0.88 -4.59 28.60
N LEU A 61 -0.25 -4.72 29.33
CA LEU A 61 -1.51 -4.09 28.92
C LEU A 61 -1.40 -2.57 28.96
N ASP A 62 -0.74 -2.01 29.96
CA ASP A 62 -0.56 -0.57 30.10
C ASP A 62 0.37 -0.02 29.03
N VAL A 63 1.44 -0.74 28.71
CA VAL A 63 2.33 -0.41 27.57
C VAL A 63 1.55 -0.45 26.25
N CYS A 64 0.78 -1.52 26.02
CA CYS A 64 -0.03 -1.69 24.82
C CYS A 64 -1.03 -0.52 24.66
N ARG A 65 -1.78 -0.18 25.71
CA ARG A 65 -2.70 0.96 25.71
C ARG A 65 -1.97 2.27 25.40
N ALA A 66 -0.83 2.53 26.03
CA ALA A 66 -0.04 3.74 25.79
C ALA A 66 0.39 3.84 24.31
N VAL A 67 0.85 2.74 23.71
CA VAL A 67 1.23 2.66 22.30
C VAL A 67 0.01 2.89 21.38
N LYS A 68 -1.11 2.25 21.67
CA LYS A 68 -2.31 2.31 20.81
C LYS A 68 -3.12 3.61 20.93
N LEU A 69 -3.05 4.29 22.06
CA LEU A 69 -3.69 5.61 22.26
C LEU A 69 -2.90 6.76 21.64
N ASN A 70 -1.61 6.61 21.41
CA ASN A 70 -0.79 7.64 20.79
C ASN A 70 -0.92 7.57 19.25
N PRO A 71 -1.43 8.62 18.56
CA PRO A 71 -1.65 8.62 17.10
C PRO A 71 -0.39 8.31 16.28
N PHE A 72 0.81 8.61 16.80
CA PHE A 72 2.06 8.36 16.09
C PHE A 72 2.52 6.89 16.19
N THR A 73 2.16 6.19 17.27
CA THR A 73 2.59 4.80 17.51
C THR A 73 1.46 3.78 17.41
N ALA A 74 0.21 4.22 17.27
CA ALA A 74 -0.98 3.34 17.21
C ALA A 74 -0.91 2.28 16.10
N ARG A 75 -0.17 2.56 15.02
CA ARG A 75 0.04 1.63 13.89
C ARG A 75 1.03 0.51 14.19
N ILE A 76 1.85 0.61 15.23
CA ILE A 76 2.81 -0.43 15.61
C ILE A 76 2.02 -1.68 16.00
N PRO A 77 2.18 -2.83 15.32
CA PRO A 77 1.52 -4.05 15.74
C PRO A 77 2.12 -4.55 17.06
N VAL A 78 1.26 -5.12 17.89
CA VAL A 78 1.63 -5.67 19.19
C VAL A 78 1.31 -7.15 19.23
N LEU A 79 2.34 -7.99 19.37
CA LEU A 79 2.23 -9.41 19.71
C LEU A 79 2.37 -9.57 21.23
N MET A 80 1.28 -9.89 21.90
CA MET A 80 1.29 -10.08 23.36
C MET A 80 1.74 -11.51 23.72
N LEU A 81 2.71 -11.63 24.60
CA LEU A 81 3.09 -12.92 25.22
C LEU A 81 2.30 -13.08 26.54
N THR A 82 1.62 -14.21 26.71
CA THR A 82 0.73 -14.43 27.86
C THR A 82 0.99 -15.77 28.54
N ALA A 83 0.66 -15.91 29.82
CA ALA A 83 0.66 -17.23 30.45
C ALA A 83 -0.42 -18.15 29.86
N GLN A 84 -0.16 -19.45 29.80
CA GLN A 84 -1.07 -20.45 29.24
C GLN A 84 -2.39 -20.55 30.06
N GLY A 85 -3.52 -20.61 29.37
CA GLY A 85 -4.82 -21.02 29.96
C GLY A 85 -5.75 -19.90 30.41
N ASP A 86 -5.33 -18.64 30.42
CA ASP A 86 -6.17 -17.54 30.91
C ASP A 86 -6.90 -16.82 29.77
N ILE A 87 -8.17 -17.17 29.58
CA ILE A 87 -9.05 -16.52 28.58
C ILE A 87 -9.24 -15.03 28.93
N ALA A 88 -9.27 -14.67 30.23
CA ALA A 88 -9.45 -13.28 30.64
C ALA A 88 -8.26 -12.42 30.22
N HIS A 89 -7.02 -12.91 30.32
CA HIS A 89 -5.82 -12.23 29.84
C HIS A 89 -5.82 -12.06 28.31
N LYS A 90 -6.32 -13.04 27.56
CA LYS A 90 -6.44 -12.93 26.11
C LYS A 90 -7.44 -11.85 25.70
N VAL A 91 -8.60 -11.83 26.33
CA VAL A 91 -9.62 -10.79 26.09
C VAL A 91 -9.08 -9.42 26.44
N ALA A 92 -8.43 -9.28 27.62
CA ALA A 92 -7.83 -8.02 28.06
C ALA A 92 -6.73 -7.52 27.11
N ALA A 93 -5.93 -8.42 26.51
CA ALA A 93 -4.92 -8.06 25.51
C ALA A 93 -5.56 -7.46 24.24
N PHE A 94 -6.62 -8.08 23.70
CA PHE A 94 -7.34 -7.54 22.57
C PHE A 94 -8.07 -6.22 22.87
N GLU A 95 -8.68 -6.10 24.08
CA GLU A 95 -9.29 -4.85 24.54
C GLU A 95 -8.27 -3.71 24.72
N ALA A 96 -7.02 -4.06 25.06
CA ALA A 96 -5.91 -3.11 25.09
C ALA A 96 -5.40 -2.71 23.69
N GLY A 97 -5.86 -3.39 22.64
CA GLY A 97 -5.50 -3.13 21.25
C GLY A 97 -4.37 -4.02 20.70
N ALA A 98 -4.01 -5.12 21.36
CA ALA A 98 -3.04 -6.07 20.81
C ALA A 98 -3.57 -6.70 19.50
N ASP A 99 -2.69 -6.87 18.52
CA ASP A 99 -3.03 -7.39 17.20
C ASP A 99 -3.01 -8.93 17.14
N ASP A 100 -2.20 -9.56 18.00
CA ASP A 100 -2.18 -11.01 18.21
C ASP A 100 -1.63 -11.34 19.59
N TYR A 101 -1.75 -12.60 20.02
CA TYR A 101 -1.18 -13.11 21.26
C TYR A 101 -0.55 -14.49 21.06
N LEU A 102 0.41 -14.84 21.94
CA LEU A 102 1.06 -16.14 21.99
C LEU A 102 1.19 -16.60 23.44
N ALA A 103 0.67 -17.80 23.75
CA ALA A 103 0.71 -18.35 25.10
C ALA A 103 2.07 -18.98 25.41
N LYS A 104 2.65 -18.66 26.56
CA LYS A 104 3.85 -19.30 27.12
C LYS A 104 3.48 -20.63 27.84
N PRO A 105 4.25 -21.72 27.68
CA PRO A 105 5.41 -21.86 26.80
C PRO A 105 5.00 -22.06 25.34
N PHE A 106 5.78 -21.56 24.41
CA PHE A 106 5.51 -21.63 22.97
C PHE A 106 6.69 -22.24 22.20
N ASP A 107 6.38 -22.75 21.00
CA ASP A 107 7.38 -23.21 20.05
C ASP A 107 7.98 -21.98 19.34
N PRO A 108 9.33 -21.85 19.26
CA PRO A 108 9.98 -20.77 18.52
C PRO A 108 9.54 -20.63 17.07
N ARG A 109 9.12 -21.72 16.44
CA ARG A 109 8.55 -21.71 15.07
C ARG A 109 7.20 -21.02 15.01
N GLU A 110 6.35 -21.17 16.05
CA GLU A 110 5.06 -20.46 16.15
C GLU A 110 5.30 -18.97 16.35
N LEU A 111 6.19 -18.58 17.26
CA LEU A 111 6.57 -17.18 17.45
C LEU A 111 7.01 -16.55 16.13
N ARG A 112 7.94 -17.20 15.41
CA ARG A 112 8.41 -16.73 14.10
C ARG A 112 7.27 -16.58 13.10
N ALA A 113 6.37 -17.55 13.00
CA ALA A 113 5.25 -17.51 12.05
C ALA A 113 4.31 -16.32 12.33
N ARG A 114 4.01 -16.03 13.60
CA ARG A 114 3.17 -14.89 14.01
C ARG A 114 3.84 -13.56 13.72
N ILE A 115 5.12 -13.42 14.06
CA ILE A 115 5.92 -12.23 13.77
C ILE A 115 5.91 -11.94 12.26
N VAL A 116 6.20 -12.93 11.43
CA VAL A 116 6.19 -12.78 9.97
C VAL A 116 4.81 -12.39 9.45
N ALA A 117 3.73 -12.96 10.02
CA ALA A 117 2.36 -12.62 9.65
C ALA A 117 2.02 -11.16 9.98
N LEU A 118 2.34 -10.70 11.20
CA LEU A 118 2.10 -9.32 11.63
C LEU A 118 2.92 -8.31 10.82
N LEU A 119 4.21 -8.54 10.64
CA LEU A 119 5.08 -7.69 9.82
C LEU A 119 4.60 -7.59 8.35
N ARG A 120 4.01 -8.68 7.81
CA ARG A 120 3.42 -8.65 6.47
C ARG A 120 2.18 -7.77 6.39
N ILE A 121 1.34 -7.76 7.44
CA ILE A 121 0.15 -6.90 7.51
C ILE A 121 0.58 -5.43 7.50
N VAL A 122 1.55 -5.05 8.34
CA VAL A 122 2.06 -3.67 8.43
C VAL A 122 2.68 -3.21 7.11
N ARG A 123 3.48 -4.07 6.48
CA ARG A 123 4.05 -3.75 5.17
C ARG A 123 2.97 -3.49 4.13
N ARG A 124 1.87 -4.26 4.15
CA ARG A 124 0.74 -4.08 3.24
C ARG A 124 -0.08 -2.82 3.54
N GLU A 125 -0.22 -2.45 4.81
CA GLU A 125 -0.93 -1.24 5.22
C GLU A 125 -0.08 0.02 5.05
N GLY A 126 1.20 -0.03 5.40
CA GLY A 126 2.15 1.08 5.23
C GLY A 126 2.50 1.40 3.78
N ASP A 127 2.32 0.45 2.87
CA ASP A 127 2.53 0.64 1.43
C ASP A 127 1.21 0.99 0.69
N ARG A 128 0.18 1.45 1.39
CA ARG A 128 -1.03 1.96 0.73
C ARG A 128 -0.91 3.45 0.46
N ASN A 129 -1.33 3.84 -0.75
CA ASN A 129 -1.47 5.27 -1.05
C ASN A 129 -2.58 5.89 -0.17
N PRO A 130 -2.29 6.95 0.59
CA PRO A 130 -3.23 7.51 1.58
C PRO A 130 -4.50 8.09 0.95
N THR A 131 -4.44 8.57 -0.29
CA THR A 131 -5.57 9.20 -0.97
C THR A 131 -6.51 8.15 -1.58
N SER A 132 -5.98 7.19 -2.33
CA SER A 132 -6.80 6.18 -3.03
C SER A 132 -7.06 4.91 -2.21
N GLY A 133 -6.25 4.64 -1.18
CA GLY A 133 -6.25 3.39 -0.41
C GLY A 133 -5.81 2.15 -1.20
N LEU A 134 -5.29 2.34 -2.42
CA LEU A 134 -4.71 1.26 -3.22
C LEU A 134 -3.31 0.90 -2.74
N PRO A 135 -2.84 -0.35 -2.97
CA PRO A 135 -1.45 -0.73 -2.79
C PRO A 135 -0.48 0.26 -3.44
N GLY A 136 0.63 0.55 -2.78
CA GLY A 136 1.64 1.50 -3.23
C GLY A 136 2.75 0.86 -4.08
N GLY A 137 3.85 1.61 -4.25
CA GLY A 137 4.94 1.25 -5.15
C GLY A 137 5.59 -0.09 -4.83
N LYS A 138 5.82 -0.37 -3.55
CA LYS A 138 6.46 -1.62 -3.12
C LYS A 138 5.60 -2.85 -3.40
N ALA A 139 4.30 -2.80 -3.11
CA ALA A 139 3.39 -3.91 -3.40
C ALA A 139 3.23 -4.13 -4.92
N ILE A 140 3.34 -3.06 -5.72
CA ILE A 140 3.37 -3.15 -7.19
C ILE A 140 4.62 -3.90 -7.65
N GLU A 141 5.80 -3.57 -7.11
CA GLU A 141 7.06 -4.24 -7.44
C GLU A 141 7.02 -5.71 -7.06
N GLU A 142 6.60 -6.04 -5.82
CA GLU A 142 6.47 -7.42 -5.33
C GLU A 142 5.51 -8.27 -6.21
N GLU A 143 4.42 -7.69 -6.71
CA GLU A 143 3.49 -8.40 -7.59
C GLU A 143 4.07 -8.66 -8.99
N ILE A 144 4.78 -7.70 -9.54
CA ILE A 144 5.47 -7.84 -10.84
C ILE A 144 6.57 -8.91 -10.74
N GLU A 145 7.41 -8.86 -9.71
CA GLU A 145 8.47 -9.84 -9.45
C GLU A 145 7.89 -11.25 -9.27
N ARG A 146 6.84 -11.39 -8.47
CA ARG A 146 6.16 -12.67 -8.25
C ARG A 146 5.67 -13.33 -9.54
N ARG A 147 5.12 -12.54 -10.49
CA ARG A 147 4.67 -13.08 -11.79
C ARG A 147 5.85 -13.43 -12.69
N ALA A 148 6.86 -12.60 -12.70
CA ALA A 148 8.08 -12.86 -13.48
C ALA A 148 8.82 -14.11 -13.00
N GLU A 149 8.97 -14.30 -11.67
CA GLU A 149 9.59 -15.50 -11.08
C GLU A 149 8.83 -16.79 -11.40
N LYS A 150 7.51 -16.72 -11.57
CA LYS A 150 6.67 -17.86 -11.97
C LYS A 150 6.69 -18.14 -13.48
N GLY A 151 7.40 -17.32 -14.27
CA GLY A 151 7.38 -17.44 -15.73
C GLY A 151 6.02 -17.16 -16.36
N GLU A 152 5.13 -16.42 -15.66
CA GLU A 152 3.79 -16.11 -16.14
C GLU A 152 3.84 -15.07 -17.28
N SER A 153 2.94 -15.20 -18.26
CA SER A 153 2.65 -14.09 -19.19
C SER A 153 1.67 -13.14 -18.54
N PHE A 154 2.01 -11.85 -18.49
CA PHE A 154 1.14 -10.83 -17.90
C PHE A 154 1.26 -9.48 -18.63
N ALA A 155 0.36 -8.57 -18.34
CA ALA A 155 0.44 -7.20 -18.84
C ALA A 155 0.42 -6.21 -17.68
N ILE A 156 1.14 -5.10 -17.88
CA ILE A 156 1.16 -3.95 -16.99
C ILE A 156 0.46 -2.80 -17.69
N CYS A 157 -0.63 -2.31 -17.10
CA CYS A 157 -1.31 -1.11 -17.54
C CYS A 157 -0.83 0.07 -16.66
N TYR A 158 -0.03 0.94 -17.24
CA TYR A 158 0.35 2.20 -16.60
C TYR A 158 -0.68 3.27 -16.98
N ILE A 159 -1.43 3.75 -16.02
CA ILE A 159 -2.60 4.60 -16.19
C ILE A 159 -2.29 5.99 -15.64
N ASP A 160 -2.64 7.03 -16.41
CA ASP A 160 -2.36 8.43 -16.08
C ASP A 160 -3.57 9.31 -16.45
N LEU A 161 -3.86 10.29 -15.59
CA LEU A 161 -4.95 11.22 -15.80
C LEU A 161 -4.47 12.44 -16.59
N ASP A 162 -4.97 12.60 -17.82
CA ASP A 162 -4.59 13.70 -18.67
C ASP A 162 -5.05 15.05 -18.10
N ASN A 163 -4.17 16.05 -18.13
CA ASN A 163 -4.43 17.41 -17.62
C ASN A 163 -4.80 17.47 -16.13
N PHE A 164 -4.38 16.46 -15.31
CA PHE A 164 -4.75 16.44 -13.91
C PHE A 164 -4.13 17.60 -13.12
N LYS A 165 -2.90 18.02 -13.42
CA LYS A 165 -2.28 19.16 -12.73
C LYS A 165 -3.05 20.47 -12.97
N PRO A 166 -3.34 20.93 -14.22
CA PRO A 166 -4.21 22.09 -14.44
C PRO A 166 -5.59 21.95 -13.80
N PHE A 167 -6.14 20.73 -13.73
CA PHE A 167 -7.38 20.45 -13.04
C PHE A 167 -7.25 20.70 -11.53
N ALA A 168 -6.23 20.14 -10.87
CA ALA A 168 -5.98 20.32 -9.44
C ALA A 168 -5.71 21.79 -9.08
N ASP A 169 -4.93 22.50 -9.91
CA ASP A 169 -4.64 23.92 -9.73
C ASP A 169 -5.91 24.80 -9.87
N THR A 170 -6.89 24.38 -10.68
CA THR A 170 -8.14 25.10 -10.91
C THR A 170 -9.21 24.82 -9.85
N PHE A 171 -9.44 23.54 -9.52
CA PHE A 171 -10.52 23.10 -8.62
C PHE A 171 -10.08 22.91 -7.18
N GLY A 172 -8.79 22.96 -6.91
CA GLY A 172 -8.19 22.81 -5.58
C GLY A 172 -7.95 21.37 -5.15
N PHE A 173 -7.08 21.23 -4.13
CA PHE A 173 -6.60 19.91 -3.67
C PHE A 173 -7.71 18.99 -3.17
N SER A 174 -8.72 19.52 -2.49
CA SER A 174 -9.82 18.69 -1.95
C SER A 174 -10.61 17.98 -3.05
N ILE A 175 -10.88 18.66 -4.18
CA ILE A 175 -11.58 18.07 -5.33
C ILE A 175 -10.63 17.13 -6.08
N ALA A 176 -9.34 17.49 -6.22
CA ALA A 176 -8.34 16.62 -6.81
C ALA A 176 -8.20 15.30 -6.04
N ASP A 177 -8.12 15.33 -4.70
CA ASP A 177 -8.06 14.13 -3.85
C ASP A 177 -9.34 13.27 -3.96
N MET A 178 -10.51 13.91 -4.07
CA MET A 178 -11.76 13.20 -4.34
C MET A 178 -11.69 12.46 -5.68
N VAL A 179 -11.20 13.10 -6.75
CA VAL A 179 -11.03 12.46 -8.07
C VAL A 179 -10.07 11.29 -8.01
N ILE A 180 -8.95 11.41 -7.31
CA ILE A 180 -7.98 10.32 -7.12
C ILE A 180 -8.61 9.14 -6.35
N ARG A 181 -9.39 9.42 -5.30
CA ARG A 181 -10.11 8.39 -4.54
C ARG A 181 -11.16 7.68 -5.38
N ASP A 182 -11.97 8.44 -6.08
CA ASP A 182 -13.03 7.91 -6.96
C ASP A 182 -12.42 7.12 -8.13
N MET A 183 -11.26 7.55 -8.66
CA MET A 183 -10.52 6.79 -9.66
C MET A 183 -10.01 5.46 -9.10
N GLY A 184 -9.48 5.44 -7.87
CA GLY A 184 -9.10 4.20 -7.21
C GLY A 184 -10.25 3.20 -7.08
N GLN A 185 -11.45 3.69 -6.77
CA GLN A 185 -12.67 2.86 -6.74
C GLN A 185 -13.10 2.41 -8.14
N ALA A 186 -13.00 3.29 -9.14
CA ALA A 186 -13.33 2.98 -10.53
C ALA A 186 -12.41 1.87 -11.10
N ILE A 187 -11.12 1.91 -10.80
CA ILE A 187 -10.15 0.88 -11.21
C ILE A 187 -10.49 -0.46 -10.52
N ARG A 188 -10.79 -0.46 -9.22
CA ARG A 188 -11.26 -1.69 -8.54
C ARG A 188 -12.52 -2.25 -9.18
N GLY A 189 -13.52 -1.41 -9.43
CA GLY A 189 -14.75 -1.84 -10.09
C GLY A 189 -14.55 -2.27 -11.56
N ALA A 190 -13.44 -1.91 -12.19
CA ALA A 190 -13.09 -2.42 -13.53
C ALA A 190 -12.60 -3.88 -13.48
N ILE A 191 -12.03 -4.35 -12.36
CA ILE A 191 -11.70 -5.77 -12.15
C ILE A 191 -12.96 -6.62 -12.24
N ASP A 192 -14.06 -6.18 -11.60
CA ASP A 192 -15.31 -6.94 -11.56
C ASP A 192 -15.98 -7.06 -12.94
N THR A 193 -15.76 -6.08 -13.83
CA THR A 193 -16.44 -6.01 -15.14
C THR A 193 -15.58 -6.47 -16.31
N ALA A 194 -14.27 -6.28 -16.25
CA ALA A 194 -13.35 -6.53 -17.37
C ALA A 194 -12.03 -7.21 -16.94
N GLY A 195 -11.87 -7.49 -15.64
CA GLY A 195 -10.69 -8.12 -15.07
C GLY A 195 -10.90 -9.57 -14.66
N THR A 196 -9.95 -10.09 -13.88
CA THR A 196 -9.96 -11.42 -13.26
C THR A 196 -9.68 -11.30 -11.76
N PRO A 197 -10.05 -12.30 -10.93
CA PRO A 197 -9.75 -12.29 -9.50
C PRO A 197 -8.26 -12.23 -9.15
N THR A 198 -7.39 -12.53 -10.12
CA THR A 198 -5.93 -12.50 -9.97
C THR A 198 -5.32 -11.16 -10.37
N ASP A 199 -6.13 -10.23 -10.87
CA ASP A 199 -5.63 -8.91 -11.26
C ASP A 199 -5.27 -8.08 -10.04
N PHE A 200 -4.18 -7.34 -10.17
CA PHE A 200 -3.66 -6.48 -9.12
C PHE A 200 -3.75 -5.02 -9.58
N VAL A 201 -4.10 -4.14 -8.66
CA VAL A 201 -4.13 -2.69 -8.92
C VAL A 201 -3.40 -1.96 -7.80
N GLY A 202 -2.65 -0.93 -8.17
CA GLY A 202 -1.88 -0.09 -7.27
C GLY A 202 -1.86 1.38 -7.68
N HIS A 203 -1.37 2.23 -6.80
CA HIS A 203 -1.25 3.68 -7.01
C HIS A 203 0.15 4.13 -6.61
N ILE A 204 0.93 4.58 -7.58
CA ILE A 204 2.30 5.05 -7.36
C ILE A 204 2.28 6.39 -6.62
N GLY A 205 1.49 7.33 -7.10
CA GLY A 205 1.35 8.67 -6.52
C GLY A 205 0.84 9.69 -7.53
N GLY A 206 0.31 10.81 -7.06
CA GLY A 206 -0.29 11.83 -7.92
C GLY A 206 -1.44 11.28 -8.74
N ASP A 207 -1.30 11.31 -10.06
CA ASP A 207 -2.26 10.84 -11.06
C ASP A 207 -1.85 9.49 -11.71
N ASP A 208 -0.82 8.79 -11.17
CA ASP A 208 -0.23 7.58 -11.74
C ASP A 208 -0.73 6.30 -11.04
N PHE A 209 -1.47 5.47 -11.76
CA PHE A 209 -1.96 4.17 -11.30
C PHE A 209 -1.35 3.02 -12.12
N ILE A 210 -1.28 1.84 -11.52
CA ILE A 210 -0.83 0.60 -12.17
C ILE A 210 -1.89 -0.49 -12.02
N ALA A 211 -2.08 -1.26 -13.10
CA ALA A 211 -2.73 -2.55 -13.00
C ALA A 211 -1.84 -3.63 -13.60
N VAL A 212 -1.77 -4.79 -12.95
CA VAL A 212 -1.11 -6.00 -13.43
C VAL A 212 -2.19 -7.04 -13.68
N THR A 213 -2.38 -7.42 -14.94
CA THR A 213 -3.50 -8.24 -15.42
C THR A 213 -3.03 -9.29 -16.44
N SER A 214 -3.96 -10.06 -16.99
CA SER A 214 -3.65 -10.99 -18.09
C SER A 214 -3.38 -10.25 -19.39
N VAL A 215 -2.50 -10.81 -20.24
CA VAL A 215 -2.20 -10.23 -21.58
C VAL A 215 -3.47 -10.03 -22.40
N GLN A 216 -4.39 -11.01 -22.36
CA GLN A 216 -5.64 -11.00 -23.13
C GLN A 216 -6.64 -9.94 -22.62
N GLY A 217 -6.71 -9.74 -21.29
CA GLY A 217 -7.65 -8.83 -20.64
C GLY A 217 -7.20 -7.37 -20.61
N ALA A 218 -5.90 -7.11 -20.76
CA ALA A 218 -5.29 -5.81 -20.49
C ALA A 218 -5.91 -4.62 -21.24
N LEU A 219 -6.20 -4.80 -22.53
CA LEU A 219 -6.78 -3.73 -23.35
C LEU A 219 -8.24 -3.45 -22.97
N SER A 220 -9.05 -4.49 -22.71
CA SER A 220 -10.44 -4.33 -22.27
C SER A 220 -10.51 -3.71 -20.88
N PHE A 221 -9.63 -4.12 -19.97
CA PHE A 221 -9.49 -3.52 -18.64
C PHE A 221 -9.13 -2.03 -18.72
N ALA A 222 -8.10 -1.66 -19.50
CA ALA A 222 -7.71 -0.26 -19.67
C ALA A 222 -8.84 0.61 -20.26
N ARG A 223 -9.60 0.07 -21.22
CA ARG A 223 -10.77 0.75 -21.80
C ARG A 223 -11.89 0.94 -20.78
N GLU A 224 -12.17 -0.06 -19.97
CA GLU A 224 -13.16 0.01 -18.91
C GLU A 224 -12.78 1.07 -17.85
N CYS A 225 -11.50 1.10 -17.43
CA CYS A 225 -11.00 2.17 -16.57
C CYS A 225 -11.21 3.56 -17.20
N ALA A 226 -10.94 3.70 -18.50
CA ALA A 226 -11.13 4.98 -19.20
C ALA A 226 -12.61 5.41 -19.26
N LEU A 227 -13.53 4.47 -19.49
CA LEU A 227 -14.97 4.74 -19.48
C LEU A 227 -15.46 5.17 -18.10
N LYS A 228 -15.07 4.44 -17.04
CA LYS A 228 -15.43 4.78 -15.66
C LYS A 228 -14.86 6.13 -15.23
N PHE A 229 -13.64 6.45 -15.66
CA PHE A 229 -13.02 7.73 -15.33
C PHE A 229 -13.75 8.93 -15.98
N VAL A 230 -14.31 8.79 -17.18
CA VAL A 230 -15.13 9.86 -17.80
C VAL A 230 -16.25 10.32 -16.87
N GLU A 231 -16.90 9.40 -16.19
CA GLU A 231 -17.99 9.73 -15.26
C GLU A 231 -17.47 10.40 -13.97
N VAL A 232 -16.30 9.96 -13.47
CA VAL A 232 -15.61 10.61 -12.33
C VAL A 232 -15.26 12.05 -12.68
N ALA A 233 -14.61 12.26 -13.85
CA ALA A 233 -14.18 13.58 -14.30
C ALA A 233 -15.36 14.53 -14.53
N LYS A 234 -16.45 14.06 -15.14
CA LYS A 234 -17.66 14.87 -15.36
C LYS A 234 -18.28 15.36 -14.06
N ARG A 235 -18.39 14.48 -13.05
CA ARG A 235 -18.91 14.86 -11.72
C ARG A 235 -18.06 15.93 -11.05
N ALA A 236 -16.75 15.83 -11.21
CA ALA A 236 -15.80 16.75 -10.57
C ALA A 236 -15.79 18.14 -11.17
N VAL A 237 -15.95 18.29 -12.49
CA VAL A 237 -15.92 19.61 -13.17
C VAL A 237 -17.27 20.35 -13.14
N GLY A 238 -18.37 19.63 -12.85
CA GLY A 238 -19.73 20.19 -12.84
C GLY A 238 -20.40 20.33 -14.22
N GLU A 239 -21.72 20.51 -14.22
CA GLU A 239 -22.54 20.47 -15.43
C GLU A 239 -22.19 21.51 -16.49
N GLU A 240 -21.75 22.70 -16.08
CA GLU A 240 -21.42 23.77 -17.00
C GLU A 240 -20.18 23.46 -17.83
N ALA A 241 -19.11 22.95 -17.19
CA ALA A 241 -17.90 22.51 -17.87
C ALA A 241 -18.18 21.28 -18.77
N VAL A 242 -19.06 20.37 -18.33
CA VAL A 242 -19.50 19.23 -19.14
C VAL A 242 -20.21 19.69 -20.42
N ARG A 243 -21.10 20.67 -20.34
CA ARG A 243 -21.79 21.25 -21.54
C ARG A 243 -20.81 21.93 -22.47
N ARG A 244 -19.81 22.63 -21.96
CA ARG A 244 -18.77 23.28 -22.78
C ARG A 244 -17.73 22.31 -23.34
N GLY A 245 -17.58 21.13 -22.72
CA GLY A 245 -16.55 20.15 -23.08
C GLY A 245 -15.14 20.49 -22.58
N HIS A 246 -14.98 21.60 -21.83
CA HIS A 246 -13.72 22.08 -21.30
C HIS A 246 -13.92 22.87 -19.99
N PHE A 247 -12.84 23.03 -19.23
CA PHE A 247 -12.76 23.95 -18.11
C PHE A 247 -11.63 24.97 -18.36
N THR A 248 -11.78 26.19 -17.86
CA THR A 248 -10.73 27.22 -17.94
C THR A 248 -9.83 27.11 -16.73
N GLY A 249 -8.54 26.95 -16.94
CA GLY A 249 -7.51 26.86 -15.91
C GLY A 249 -6.28 27.66 -16.29
N VAL A 250 -5.17 27.47 -15.54
CA VAL A 250 -3.91 28.16 -15.75
C VAL A 250 -2.86 27.17 -16.26
N ASP A 251 -2.15 27.52 -17.33
CA ASP A 251 -1.07 26.69 -17.86
C ASP A 251 0.23 26.84 -17.02
N ARG A 252 1.29 26.12 -17.39
CA ARG A 252 2.58 26.13 -16.66
C ARG A 252 3.28 27.50 -16.74
N GLU A 253 2.92 28.36 -17.66
CA GLU A 253 3.41 29.72 -17.85
C GLU A 253 2.52 30.77 -17.16
N GLY A 254 1.49 30.33 -16.39
CA GLY A 254 0.59 31.23 -15.67
C GLY A 254 -0.48 31.89 -16.51
N ARG A 255 -0.74 31.42 -17.75
CA ARG A 255 -1.74 31.99 -18.66
C ARG A 255 -3.06 31.23 -18.60
N ALA A 256 -4.17 31.97 -18.56
CA ALA A 256 -5.50 31.36 -18.65
C ALA A 256 -5.68 30.63 -19.98
N ARG A 257 -6.13 29.37 -19.91
CA ARG A 257 -6.33 28.50 -21.07
C ARG A 257 -7.48 27.53 -20.82
N ASP A 258 -8.13 27.13 -21.89
CA ASP A 258 -9.15 26.09 -21.87
C ASP A 258 -8.50 24.70 -21.98
N PHE A 259 -8.83 23.85 -21.02
CA PHE A 259 -8.39 22.46 -20.96
C PHE A 259 -9.58 21.54 -21.21
N PRO A 260 -9.46 20.52 -22.07
CA PRO A 260 -10.51 19.52 -22.22
C PRO A 260 -10.71 18.81 -20.87
N ILE A 261 -11.94 18.34 -20.63
CA ILE A 261 -12.24 17.52 -19.44
C ILE A 261 -11.24 16.37 -19.37
N ALA A 262 -10.68 16.15 -18.18
CA ALA A 262 -9.66 15.14 -17.93
C ALA A 262 -10.10 13.77 -18.49
N ARG A 263 -9.17 13.09 -19.16
CA ARG A 263 -9.32 11.74 -19.67
C ARG A 263 -8.24 10.85 -19.07
N LEU A 264 -8.37 9.57 -19.30
CA LEU A 264 -7.38 8.58 -18.88
C LEU A 264 -6.60 8.12 -20.11
N SER A 265 -5.28 8.27 -20.07
CA SER A 265 -4.36 7.64 -21.01
C SER A 265 -3.68 6.44 -20.37
N ALA A 266 -3.41 5.38 -21.14
CA ALA A 266 -2.73 4.20 -20.64
C ALA A 266 -1.64 3.68 -21.58
N ALA A 267 -0.53 3.24 -20.95
CA ALA A 267 0.49 2.42 -21.59
C ALA A 267 0.29 0.97 -21.14
N VAL A 268 0.02 0.07 -22.07
CA VAL A 268 -0.15 -1.36 -21.82
C VAL A 268 1.10 -2.10 -22.30
N LEU A 269 1.90 -2.61 -21.38
CA LEU A 269 3.07 -3.43 -21.67
C LEU A 269 2.69 -4.91 -21.54
N GLN A 270 2.79 -5.67 -22.63
CA GLN A 270 2.56 -7.12 -22.63
C GLN A 270 3.88 -7.84 -22.49
N ILE A 271 4.04 -8.60 -21.41
CA ILE A 271 5.26 -9.34 -21.05
C ILE A 271 5.03 -10.81 -21.35
N GLY A 272 5.90 -11.39 -22.20
CA GLY A 272 5.85 -12.80 -22.56
C GLY A 272 6.31 -13.72 -21.42
N PRO A 273 6.10 -15.05 -21.57
CA PRO A 273 6.54 -16.01 -20.58
C PRO A 273 8.07 -16.06 -20.53
N ASP A 274 8.62 -16.44 -19.37
CA ASP A 274 10.07 -16.61 -19.14
C ASP A 274 10.93 -15.37 -19.45
N ARG A 275 10.31 -14.20 -19.58
CA ARG A 275 11.02 -12.94 -19.70
C ARG A 275 11.29 -12.33 -18.34
N TRP A 276 12.56 -12.39 -17.91
CA TRP A 276 13.00 -11.65 -16.75
C TRP A 276 13.32 -10.19 -17.15
N ILE A 277 12.51 -9.26 -16.66
CA ILE A 277 12.71 -7.82 -16.86
C ILE A 277 12.74 -7.17 -15.49
N SER A 278 13.80 -6.42 -15.18
CA SER A 278 13.85 -5.68 -13.91
C SER A 278 12.75 -4.64 -13.83
N THR A 279 12.22 -4.40 -12.64
CA THR A 279 11.18 -3.39 -12.37
C THR A 279 11.59 -2.00 -12.86
N GLY A 280 12.87 -1.64 -12.72
CA GLY A 280 13.43 -0.39 -13.25
C GLY A 280 13.36 -0.28 -14.79
N HIS A 281 13.58 -1.37 -15.52
CA HIS A 281 13.43 -1.39 -16.98
C HIS A 281 11.96 -1.28 -17.41
N ILE A 282 11.07 -1.97 -16.70
CA ILE A 282 9.62 -1.85 -16.90
C ILE A 282 9.16 -0.40 -16.71
N GLY A 283 9.62 0.26 -15.64
CA GLY A 283 9.31 1.67 -15.38
C GLY A 283 9.77 2.59 -16.51
N SER A 284 10.96 2.38 -17.04
CA SER A 284 11.50 3.16 -18.18
C SER A 284 10.67 2.98 -19.45
N LEU A 285 10.32 1.73 -19.78
CA LEU A 285 9.48 1.41 -20.93
C LEU A 285 8.06 1.99 -20.78
N ALA A 286 7.45 1.85 -19.60
CA ALA A 286 6.15 2.40 -19.31
C ALA A 286 6.12 3.92 -19.48
N ALA A 287 7.14 4.61 -18.98
CA ALA A 287 7.28 6.06 -19.14
C ALA A 287 7.43 6.47 -20.61
N GLU A 288 8.18 5.69 -21.42
CA GLU A 288 8.30 5.94 -22.86
C GLU A 288 6.97 5.77 -23.59
N VAL A 289 6.27 4.64 -23.38
CA VAL A 289 4.98 4.35 -24.01
C VAL A 289 3.92 5.36 -23.57
N LYS A 290 3.90 5.74 -22.28
CA LYS A 290 3.05 6.81 -21.74
C LYS A 290 3.30 8.15 -22.46
N ARG A 291 4.57 8.55 -22.65
CA ARG A 291 4.91 9.77 -23.40
C ARG A 291 4.38 9.72 -24.83
N ARG A 292 4.53 8.58 -25.51
CA ARG A 292 3.99 8.37 -26.87
C ARG A 292 2.45 8.41 -26.90
N ALA A 293 1.78 7.88 -25.87
CA ALA A 293 0.32 7.98 -25.73
C ALA A 293 -0.12 9.44 -25.65
N LYS A 294 0.50 10.22 -24.75
CA LYS A 294 0.21 11.66 -24.59
C LYS A 294 0.44 12.49 -25.85
N GLN A 295 1.45 12.13 -26.67
CA GLN A 295 1.70 12.80 -27.96
C GLN A 295 0.58 12.55 -28.99
N ARG A 296 -0.14 11.43 -28.90
CA ARG A 296 -1.30 11.12 -29.78
C ARG A 296 -2.60 11.78 -29.33
N GLY A 297 -2.62 12.36 -28.15
CA GLY A 297 -3.73 13.10 -27.59
C GLY A 297 -4.37 12.43 -26.36
N PRO A 298 -5.17 13.21 -25.61
CA PRO A 298 -5.82 12.73 -24.38
C PRO A 298 -6.73 11.51 -24.61
N GLY A 299 -6.75 10.59 -23.67
CA GLY A 299 -7.55 9.36 -23.74
C GLY A 299 -6.95 8.27 -24.62
N THR A 300 -5.66 8.35 -24.94
CA THR A 300 -4.98 7.35 -25.79
C THR A 300 -4.52 6.14 -24.97
N ILE A 301 -4.87 4.94 -25.45
CA ILE A 301 -4.36 3.68 -24.92
C ILE A 301 -3.40 3.08 -25.95
N LEU A 302 -2.13 2.92 -25.57
CA LEU A 302 -1.11 2.28 -26.40
C LEU A 302 -0.71 0.93 -25.84
N VAL A 303 -0.62 -0.07 -26.72
CA VAL A 303 -0.16 -1.42 -26.38
C VAL A 303 1.22 -1.63 -27.00
N GLN A 304 2.13 -2.21 -26.22
CA GLN A 304 3.46 -2.61 -26.65
C GLN A 304 3.79 -3.99 -26.09
N THR A 305 4.20 -4.90 -26.95
CA THR A 305 4.79 -6.20 -26.54
C THR A 305 6.27 -6.02 -26.25
N VAL A 306 6.73 -6.64 -25.16
CA VAL A 306 8.10 -6.53 -24.65
C VAL A 306 8.80 -7.88 -24.72
#